data_bace290fb5dc12bd61bb636d45d1884a
#
_entry.id   bace290fb5dc12bd61bb636d45d1884a
#
_cell.length_a   1.000
_cell.length_b   1.000
_cell.length_c   1.000
_cell.angle_alpha   90.00
_cell.angle_beta   90.00
_cell.angle_gamma   90.00
#
_symmetry.space_group_name_H-M   'P 1'
#
loop_
_entity.id
_entity.type
_entity.pdbx_description
1 polymer ?
#
loop_
_entity_poly.entity_id
_entity_poly.type
_entity_poly.pdbx_seq_one_letter_code
_entity_poly.pdbx_strand_id
1 'polypeptide(L)'
;MRKLRTLLPLALLLALLVAACGGSSTKVPGDAVAKVGSDTITKAQFDAVIARARKGYKTQKRPFPAAGTPEYQQIKQSAMQFLVQRAELEQKASDYGIKITKKQIEDRVAQIKKQLGGEKAYKAQVKANGLTEATVRSDIVEPQLISEAIYKKVTGGIKVTDKDVASYYKSHQKIYQQPESRDVRHILVPTKAQAEKLYARLQAGADFATLAKKYSKDPGSAVQGGKLTIVKGQTAGPFDQTAFLLKKGKMSHPVKTQYGYHIIQALSDIRPPKTTPLSQVKDSIKQTLLRERQNAAMAKWVKDTKKDFDKKIHYQVGYAPPKTTSSNTSTG
;
A
#
# COMPACT_ATOMS: atom_id res chain seq x y z
N MET A 1 7.59 22.75 -14.18
CA MET A 1 7.56 21.49 -13.44
C MET A 1 7.08 21.76 -12.01
N ARG A 2 5.78 21.63 -11.77
CA ARG A 2 5.15 21.83 -10.44
C ARG A 2 5.41 20.56 -9.62
N LYS A 3 6.35 20.62 -8.69
CA LYS A 3 6.49 19.61 -7.65
C LYS A 3 5.27 19.70 -6.73
N LEU A 4 4.30 18.83 -6.97
CA LEU A 4 3.19 18.57 -6.05
C LEU A 4 3.81 17.92 -4.80
N ARG A 5 4.15 18.75 -3.81
CA ARG A 5 4.46 18.26 -2.46
C ARG A 5 3.12 17.87 -1.82
N THR A 6 2.67 16.68 -2.14
CA THR A 6 1.65 16.00 -1.37
C THR A 6 2.21 15.86 0.04
N LEU A 7 1.55 16.49 1.02
CA LEU A 7 1.65 16.04 2.40
C LEU A 7 1.34 14.55 2.37
N LEU A 8 2.37 13.73 2.61
CA LEU A 8 2.14 12.34 2.91
C LEU A 8 1.10 12.32 4.03
N PRO A 9 -0.06 11.73 3.81
CA PRO A 9 -0.87 11.32 4.93
C PRO A 9 -0.11 10.15 5.56
N LEU A 10 0.62 10.39 6.64
CA LEU A 10 0.87 9.36 7.63
C LEU A 10 -0.45 9.17 8.39
N ALA A 11 -1.51 9.04 7.61
CA ALA A 11 -2.76 8.50 8.03
C ALA A 11 -2.58 7.00 7.96
N LEU A 12 -2.02 6.42 9.04
CA LEU A 12 -2.49 5.13 9.48
C LEU A 12 -3.94 5.38 9.92
N LEU A 13 -4.80 5.67 8.94
CA LEU A 13 -6.24 5.61 9.08
C LEU A 13 -6.52 4.14 9.38
N LEU A 14 -6.62 3.85 10.68
CA LEU A 14 -7.37 2.71 11.15
C LEU A 14 -8.77 2.93 10.60
N ALA A 15 -9.03 2.45 9.38
CA ALA A 15 -10.37 2.40 8.83
C ALA A 15 -11.14 1.34 9.62
N LEU A 16 -11.58 1.72 10.81
CA LEU A 16 -12.62 1.01 11.53
C LEU A 16 -13.88 1.19 10.68
N LEU A 17 -14.17 0.20 9.83
CA LEU A 17 -15.45 0.10 9.15
C LEU A 17 -16.50 -0.16 10.23
N VAL A 18 -17.16 0.89 10.68
CA VAL A 18 -18.28 0.81 11.59
C VAL A 18 -19.46 0.25 10.80
N ALA A 19 -19.66 -1.06 10.86
CA ALA A 19 -20.96 -1.65 10.61
C ALA A 19 -21.74 -1.53 11.90
N ALA A 20 -22.30 -0.34 12.17
CA ALA A 20 -23.13 -0.14 13.34
C ALA A 20 -24.55 -0.64 13.04
N CYS A 21 -24.92 -1.78 13.58
CA CYS A 21 -26.32 -2.13 13.83
C CYS A 21 -26.85 -1.27 15.00
N GLY A 22 -26.97 0.05 14.77
CA GLY A 22 -27.50 0.98 15.78
C GLY A 22 -29.01 1.07 15.68
N GLY A 23 -29.74 0.40 16.56
CA GLY A 23 -31.14 0.75 16.85
C GLY A 23 -31.18 2.13 17.49
N SER A 24 -32.14 3.00 17.11
CA SER A 24 -32.42 4.22 17.84
C SER A 24 -32.86 3.85 19.29
N SER A 25 -32.15 4.35 20.29
CA SER A 25 -32.45 3.98 21.65
C SER A 25 -32.68 5.24 22.54
N THR A 26 -33.59 5.11 23.46
CA THR A 26 -33.91 6.05 24.57
C THR A 26 -32.71 6.27 25.53
N LYS A 27 -31.54 5.70 25.25
CA LYS A 27 -30.34 5.73 26.10
C LYS A 27 -29.38 6.89 25.78
N VAL A 28 -29.70 7.73 24.78
CA VAL A 28 -28.89 8.90 24.44
C VAL A 28 -29.49 10.14 25.10
N PRO A 29 -28.73 10.93 25.88
CA PRO A 29 -29.20 12.17 26.47
C PRO A 29 -29.74 13.15 25.41
N GLY A 30 -30.69 14.02 25.80
CA GLY A 30 -31.38 14.90 24.84
C GLY A 30 -30.51 15.93 24.14
N ASP A 31 -29.36 16.29 24.72
CA ASP A 31 -28.36 17.20 24.16
C ASP A 31 -27.25 16.47 23.36
N ALA A 32 -27.32 15.14 23.29
CA ALA A 32 -26.34 14.28 22.63
C ALA A 32 -26.88 13.74 21.30
N VAL A 33 -25.98 13.45 20.39
CA VAL A 33 -26.24 12.82 19.08
C VAL A 33 -25.86 11.34 19.05
N ALA A 34 -24.94 10.92 19.94
CA ALA A 34 -24.61 9.52 20.15
C ALA A 34 -24.01 9.28 21.54
N LYS A 35 -24.08 8.03 22.00
CA LYS A 35 -23.33 7.50 23.14
C LYS A 35 -22.42 6.38 22.64
N VAL A 36 -21.15 6.43 23.03
CA VAL A 36 -20.12 5.46 22.67
C VAL A 36 -19.49 4.93 23.95
N GLY A 37 -19.84 3.73 24.35
CA GLY A 37 -19.40 3.20 25.64
C GLY A 37 -19.78 4.12 26.81
N SER A 38 -18.79 4.66 27.52
CA SER A 38 -18.95 5.66 28.57
C SER A 38 -19.17 7.08 28.07
N ASP A 39 -18.73 7.39 26.86
CA ASP A 39 -18.64 8.76 26.35
C ASP A 39 -19.91 9.19 25.63
N THR A 40 -20.18 10.48 25.70
CA THR A 40 -21.32 11.11 25.05
C THR A 40 -20.82 12.08 23.98
N ILE A 41 -21.27 11.89 22.74
CA ILE A 41 -21.03 12.83 21.66
C ILE A 41 -22.15 13.85 21.65
N THR A 42 -21.84 15.09 22.00
CA THR A 42 -22.85 16.16 22.08
C THR A 42 -23.20 16.70 20.70
N LYS A 43 -24.38 17.31 20.60
CA LYS A 43 -24.79 18.02 19.39
C LYS A 43 -23.82 19.15 19.04
N ALA A 44 -23.28 19.84 20.04
CA ALA A 44 -22.27 20.91 19.81
C ALA A 44 -20.99 20.38 19.15
N GLN A 45 -20.48 19.22 19.58
CA GLN A 45 -19.33 18.58 18.94
C GLN A 45 -19.63 18.21 17.49
N PHE A 46 -20.80 17.63 17.23
CA PHE A 46 -21.23 17.28 15.88
C PHE A 46 -21.35 18.52 14.98
N ASP A 47 -22.05 19.56 15.46
CA ASP A 47 -22.23 20.80 14.71
C ASP A 47 -20.89 21.52 14.43
N ALA A 48 -19.92 21.43 15.35
CA ALA A 48 -18.58 21.97 15.14
C ALA A 48 -17.85 21.25 13.98
N VAL A 49 -18.01 19.93 13.83
CA VAL A 49 -17.44 19.17 12.70
C VAL A 49 -18.12 19.59 11.38
N ILE A 50 -19.44 19.72 11.36
CA ILE A 50 -20.19 20.20 10.20
C ILE A 50 -19.78 21.62 9.81
N ALA A 51 -19.64 22.53 10.79
CA ALA A 51 -19.22 23.90 10.56
C ALA A 51 -17.79 23.97 9.93
N ARG A 52 -16.89 23.07 10.36
CA ARG A 52 -15.54 22.94 9.73
C ARG A 52 -15.63 22.46 8.29
N ALA A 53 -16.45 21.44 8.03
CA ALA A 53 -16.66 20.99 6.65
C ALA A 53 -17.17 22.15 5.77
N ARG A 54 -18.16 22.91 6.24
CA ARG A 54 -18.68 24.11 5.55
C ARG A 54 -17.61 25.15 5.28
N LYS A 55 -16.73 25.43 6.28
CA LYS A 55 -15.59 26.32 6.10
C LYS A 55 -14.62 25.83 5.05
N GLY A 56 -14.34 24.53 5.00
CA GLY A 56 -13.50 23.89 3.98
C GLY A 56 -14.05 24.11 2.56
N TYR A 57 -15.35 23.88 2.35
CA TYR A 57 -16.01 24.16 1.08
C TYR A 57 -15.89 25.62 0.66
N LYS A 58 -16.15 26.57 1.61
CA LYS A 58 -15.97 28.01 1.36
C LYS A 58 -14.54 28.36 0.95
N THR A 59 -13.54 27.78 1.61
CA THR A 59 -12.12 28.03 1.27
C THR A 59 -11.79 27.54 -0.14
N GLN A 60 -12.43 26.45 -0.58
CA GLN A 60 -12.29 25.90 -1.92
C GLN A 60 -13.21 26.59 -2.96
N LYS A 61 -13.92 27.66 -2.58
CA LYS A 61 -14.91 28.34 -3.42
C LYS A 61 -15.99 27.41 -3.97
N ARG A 62 -16.38 26.39 -3.21
CA ARG A 62 -17.44 25.44 -3.55
C ARG A 62 -18.69 25.71 -2.71
N PRO A 63 -19.91 25.59 -3.27
CA PRO A 63 -21.13 25.66 -2.48
C PRO A 63 -21.19 24.46 -1.51
N PHE A 64 -21.62 24.70 -0.28
CA PHE A 64 -21.85 23.64 0.67
C PHE A 64 -23.18 22.96 0.35
N PRO A 65 -23.26 21.62 0.34
CA PRO A 65 -24.48 20.90 -0.01
C PRO A 65 -25.68 21.30 0.86
N ALA A 66 -26.84 21.42 0.25
CA ALA A 66 -28.08 21.75 0.95
C ALA A 66 -28.55 20.61 1.87
N ALA A 67 -29.21 20.96 2.96
CA ALA A 67 -29.82 19.97 3.84
C ALA A 67 -30.79 19.06 3.06
N GLY A 68 -30.73 17.75 3.32
CA GLY A 68 -31.56 16.75 2.63
C GLY A 68 -30.93 16.12 1.39
N THR A 69 -29.87 16.73 0.82
CA THR A 69 -29.18 16.13 -0.34
C THR A 69 -28.34 14.91 0.08
N PRO A 70 -28.11 13.93 -0.84
CA PRO A 70 -27.23 12.77 -0.56
C PRO A 70 -25.83 13.20 -0.13
N GLU A 71 -25.25 14.24 -0.72
CA GLU A 71 -23.94 14.76 -0.39
C GLU A 71 -23.89 15.33 1.05
N TYR A 72 -24.96 16.03 1.48
CA TYR A 72 -25.06 16.49 2.86
C TYR A 72 -25.17 15.32 3.84
N GLN A 73 -25.94 14.28 3.50
CA GLN A 73 -26.04 13.08 4.32
C GLN A 73 -24.68 12.38 4.45
N GLN A 74 -23.91 12.32 3.38
CA GLN A 74 -22.55 11.75 3.40
C GLN A 74 -21.62 12.55 4.33
N ILE A 75 -21.72 13.89 4.32
CA ILE A 75 -20.96 14.74 5.25
C ILE A 75 -21.36 14.47 6.68
N LYS A 76 -22.66 14.36 6.99
CA LYS A 76 -23.17 13.99 8.32
C LYS A 76 -22.63 12.64 8.79
N GLN A 77 -22.68 11.64 7.93
CA GLN A 77 -22.15 10.31 8.24
C GLN A 77 -20.67 10.34 8.53
N SER A 78 -19.88 11.02 7.70
CA SER A 78 -18.42 11.17 7.91
C SER A 78 -18.11 11.91 9.21
N ALA A 79 -18.90 12.93 9.56
CA ALA A 79 -18.74 13.67 10.82
C ALA A 79 -19.05 12.78 12.02
N MET A 80 -20.13 12.00 11.96
CA MET A 80 -20.50 11.06 13.04
C MET A 80 -19.45 9.95 13.18
N GLN A 81 -19.02 9.36 12.06
CA GLN A 81 -18.00 8.33 12.06
C GLN A 81 -16.69 8.83 12.69
N PHE A 82 -16.26 10.04 12.33
CA PHE A 82 -15.08 10.67 12.92
C PHE A 82 -15.19 10.79 14.45
N LEU A 83 -16.33 11.28 14.95
CA LEU A 83 -16.55 11.46 16.40
C LEU A 83 -16.63 10.12 17.15
N VAL A 84 -17.30 9.13 16.57
CA VAL A 84 -17.39 7.78 17.15
C VAL A 84 -16.01 7.15 17.23
N GLN A 85 -15.25 7.14 16.12
CA GLN A 85 -13.89 6.59 16.11
C GLN A 85 -12.96 7.29 17.10
N ARG A 86 -13.12 8.60 17.25
CA ARG A 86 -12.37 9.37 18.24
C ARG A 86 -12.70 8.92 19.67
N ALA A 87 -13.98 8.79 20.01
CA ALA A 87 -14.41 8.33 21.33
C ALA A 87 -13.94 6.89 21.61
N GLU A 88 -14.04 5.97 20.65
CA GLU A 88 -13.50 4.60 20.76
C GLU A 88 -12.00 4.61 21.05
N LEU A 89 -11.24 5.44 20.31
CA LEU A 89 -9.80 5.54 20.44
C LEU A 89 -9.39 6.11 21.80
N GLU A 90 -10.06 7.16 22.27
CA GLU A 90 -9.82 7.81 23.55
C GLU A 90 -10.12 6.85 24.73
N GLN A 91 -11.23 6.09 24.66
CA GLN A 91 -11.55 5.07 25.66
C GLN A 91 -10.52 3.94 25.68
N LYS A 92 -10.11 3.43 24.52
CA LYS A 92 -9.04 2.41 24.46
C LYS A 92 -7.71 2.93 24.96
N ALA A 93 -7.40 4.20 24.74
CA ALA A 93 -6.20 4.83 25.32
C ALA A 93 -6.31 4.86 26.86
N SER A 94 -7.47 5.22 27.39
CA SER A 94 -7.74 5.21 28.83
C SER A 94 -7.61 3.81 29.42
N ASP A 95 -8.19 2.78 28.76
CA ASP A 95 -8.07 1.36 29.16
C ASP A 95 -6.60 0.91 29.28
N TYR A 96 -5.72 1.46 28.46
CA TYR A 96 -4.27 1.18 28.49
C TYR A 96 -3.47 2.11 29.41
N GLY A 97 -4.11 3.05 30.08
CA GLY A 97 -3.43 4.08 30.92
C GLY A 97 -2.62 5.08 30.08
N ILE A 98 -2.91 5.23 28.80
CA ILE A 98 -2.24 6.17 27.89
C ILE A 98 -2.78 7.57 28.13
N LYS A 99 -1.88 8.50 28.46
CA LYS A 99 -2.15 9.93 28.64
C LYS A 99 -1.21 10.74 27.76
N ILE A 100 -1.79 11.53 26.87
CA ILE A 100 -1.00 12.44 26.03
C ILE A 100 -0.84 13.77 26.76
N THR A 101 0.38 14.20 26.93
CA THR A 101 0.73 15.46 27.63
C THR A 101 0.71 16.64 26.66
N LYS A 102 0.46 17.85 27.20
CA LYS A 102 0.56 19.09 26.42
C LYS A 102 1.92 19.22 25.74
N LYS A 103 3.01 18.85 26.44
CA LYS A 103 4.35 18.88 25.89
C LYS A 103 4.49 17.99 24.65
N GLN A 104 3.96 16.77 24.65
CA GLN A 104 4.00 15.89 23.48
C GLN A 104 3.25 16.49 22.29
N ILE A 105 2.13 17.14 22.53
CA ILE A 105 1.35 17.82 21.49
C ILE A 105 2.16 18.98 20.90
N GLU A 106 2.75 19.84 21.74
CA GLU A 106 3.56 20.97 21.27
C GLU A 106 4.84 20.52 20.53
N ASP A 107 5.51 19.51 21.04
CA ASP A 107 6.68 18.92 20.38
C ASP A 107 6.31 18.40 18.96
N ARG A 108 5.16 17.72 18.83
CA ARG A 108 4.66 17.25 17.53
C ARG A 108 4.28 18.41 16.60
N VAL A 109 3.61 19.44 17.11
CA VAL A 109 3.29 20.65 16.33
C VAL A 109 4.57 21.33 15.84
N ALA A 110 5.61 21.43 16.70
CA ALA A 110 6.90 21.97 16.31
C ALA A 110 7.59 21.15 15.20
N GLN A 111 7.51 19.81 15.27
CA GLN A 111 7.98 18.93 14.19
C GLN A 111 7.25 19.18 12.88
N ILE A 112 5.90 19.30 12.92
CA ILE A 112 5.08 19.58 11.74
C ILE A 112 5.47 20.94 11.13
N LYS A 113 5.64 21.98 11.97
CA LYS A 113 6.10 23.29 11.52
C LYS A 113 7.44 23.20 10.80
N LYS A 114 8.41 22.48 11.37
CA LYS A 114 9.73 22.25 10.76
C LYS A 114 9.62 21.51 9.41
N GLN A 115 8.83 20.47 9.33
CA GLN A 115 8.63 19.69 8.10
C GLN A 115 7.97 20.50 6.98
N LEU A 116 7.09 21.41 7.33
CA LEU A 116 6.41 22.31 6.37
C LEU A 116 7.27 23.51 5.92
N GLY A 117 8.45 23.70 6.49
CA GLY A 117 9.34 24.81 6.15
C GLY A 117 9.14 26.05 7.03
N GLY A 118 8.62 25.86 8.24
CA GLY A 118 8.52 26.87 9.29
C GLY A 118 7.10 27.39 9.54
N GLU A 119 7.04 28.33 10.48
CA GLU A 119 5.78 28.89 11.02
C GLU A 119 4.86 29.47 9.93
N LYS A 120 5.44 30.23 8.99
CA LYS A 120 4.66 30.88 7.91
C LYS A 120 3.98 29.86 7.00
N ALA A 121 4.70 28.81 6.60
CA ALA A 121 4.16 27.77 5.74
C ALA A 121 3.11 26.92 6.48
N TYR A 122 3.35 26.63 7.76
CA TYR A 122 2.38 25.95 8.62
C TYR A 122 1.07 26.75 8.74
N LYS A 123 1.12 28.03 9.10
CA LYS A 123 -0.08 28.88 9.21
C LYS A 123 -0.84 28.99 7.89
N ALA A 124 -0.12 29.13 6.77
CA ALA A 124 -0.74 29.13 5.44
C ALA A 124 -1.49 27.82 5.16
N GLN A 125 -0.88 26.67 5.50
CA GLN A 125 -1.49 25.36 5.32
C GLN A 125 -2.71 25.15 6.22
N VAL A 126 -2.63 25.53 7.49
CA VAL A 126 -3.75 25.49 8.44
C VAL A 126 -4.93 26.31 7.93
N LYS A 127 -4.67 27.55 7.49
CA LYS A 127 -5.70 28.44 6.92
C LYS A 127 -6.30 27.88 5.63
N ALA A 128 -5.46 27.35 4.72
CA ALA A 128 -5.91 26.80 3.45
C ALA A 128 -6.85 25.60 3.63
N ASN A 129 -6.68 24.82 4.72
CA ASN A 129 -7.57 23.71 5.07
C ASN A 129 -8.76 24.12 5.95
N GLY A 130 -8.98 25.40 6.20
CA GLY A 130 -10.08 25.87 7.05
C GLY A 130 -9.93 25.51 8.55
N LEU A 131 -8.72 25.12 8.96
CA LEU A 131 -8.42 24.69 10.33
C LEU A 131 -8.02 25.89 11.22
N THR A 132 -7.95 25.64 12.51
CA THR A 132 -7.33 26.51 13.52
C THR A 132 -6.18 25.76 14.19
N GLU A 133 -5.29 26.45 14.87
CA GLU A 133 -4.24 25.80 15.64
C GLU A 133 -4.81 24.89 16.73
N ALA A 134 -5.91 25.28 17.36
CA ALA A 134 -6.62 24.45 18.34
C ALA A 134 -7.09 23.13 17.69
N THR A 135 -7.75 23.19 16.53
CA THR A 135 -8.22 21.97 15.83
C THR A 135 -7.07 21.10 15.31
N VAL A 136 -5.93 21.68 14.94
CA VAL A 136 -4.75 20.89 14.61
C VAL A 136 -4.27 20.08 15.82
N ARG A 137 -4.23 20.70 17.00
CA ARG A 137 -3.85 20.02 18.23
C ARG A 137 -4.83 18.92 18.63
N SER A 138 -6.10 19.26 18.73
CA SER A 138 -7.13 18.35 19.28
C SER A 138 -7.59 17.28 18.30
N ASP A 139 -7.69 17.59 17.02
CA ASP A 139 -8.35 16.69 16.08
C ASP A 139 -7.37 15.97 15.12
N ILE A 140 -6.11 16.40 15.12
CA ILE A 140 -5.07 15.79 14.28
C ILE A 140 -3.92 15.24 15.13
N VAL A 141 -3.29 16.09 15.93
CA VAL A 141 -2.06 15.73 16.64
C VAL A 141 -2.34 14.77 17.80
N GLU A 142 -3.30 15.09 18.65
CA GLU A 142 -3.61 14.27 19.82
C GLU A 142 -4.10 12.86 19.44
N PRO A 143 -5.05 12.65 18.53
CA PRO A 143 -5.45 11.31 18.09
C PRO A 143 -4.31 10.54 17.43
N GLN A 144 -3.40 11.22 16.73
CA GLN A 144 -2.21 10.61 16.15
C GLN A 144 -1.26 10.07 17.23
N LEU A 145 -0.99 10.88 18.25
CA LEU A 145 -0.16 10.47 19.39
C LEU A 145 -0.79 9.31 20.17
N ILE A 146 -2.10 9.33 20.36
CA ILE A 146 -2.86 8.22 20.96
C ILE A 146 -2.69 6.95 20.13
N SER A 147 -2.88 7.03 18.81
CA SER A 147 -2.74 5.89 17.89
C SER A 147 -1.34 5.30 17.92
N GLU A 148 -0.31 6.14 17.94
CA GLU A 148 1.09 5.72 18.07
C GLU A 148 1.36 5.01 19.40
N ALA A 149 0.81 5.54 20.49
CA ALA A 149 0.96 4.96 21.82
C ALA A 149 0.23 3.61 21.94
N ILE A 150 -0.98 3.49 21.39
CA ILE A 150 -1.71 2.22 21.29
C ILE A 150 -0.92 1.21 20.45
N TYR A 151 -0.44 1.62 19.27
CA TYR A 151 0.41 0.77 18.42
C TYR A 151 1.59 0.23 19.21
N LYS A 152 2.33 1.09 19.92
CA LYS A 152 3.45 0.70 20.76
C LYS A 152 3.03 -0.26 21.88
N LYS A 153 1.89 -0.03 22.50
CA LYS A 153 1.35 -0.90 23.56
C LYS A 153 0.98 -2.28 23.04
N VAL A 154 0.30 -2.35 21.89
CA VAL A 154 -0.16 -3.60 21.27
C VAL A 154 0.99 -4.40 20.68
N THR A 155 1.99 -3.73 20.10
CA THR A 155 3.03 -4.40 19.31
C THR A 155 4.39 -4.46 20.01
N GLY A 156 4.59 -3.70 21.10
CA GLY A 156 5.90 -3.54 21.74
C GLY A 156 6.50 -4.81 22.36
N GLY A 157 5.65 -5.79 22.68
CA GLY A 157 6.08 -7.10 23.18
C GLY A 157 6.41 -8.12 22.09
N ILE A 158 6.18 -7.79 20.81
CA ILE A 158 6.36 -8.72 19.70
C ILE A 158 7.84 -8.88 19.39
N LYS A 159 8.30 -10.12 19.41
CA LYS A 159 9.70 -10.47 19.12
C LYS A 159 9.76 -11.46 17.96
N VAL A 160 10.84 -11.38 17.20
CA VAL A 160 11.22 -12.35 16.17
C VAL A 160 12.56 -12.96 16.58
N THR A 161 12.57 -14.28 16.78
CA THR A 161 13.76 -15.03 17.16
C THR A 161 14.58 -15.46 15.96
N ASP A 162 15.83 -15.82 16.16
CA ASP A 162 16.66 -16.38 15.09
C ASP A 162 16.09 -17.72 14.57
N LYS A 163 15.39 -18.48 15.40
CA LYS A 163 14.66 -19.69 14.99
C LYS A 163 13.52 -19.35 14.00
N ASP A 164 12.78 -18.28 14.25
CA ASP A 164 11.73 -17.83 13.32
C ASP A 164 12.33 -17.47 11.96
N VAL A 165 13.45 -16.73 11.98
CA VAL A 165 14.16 -16.31 10.77
C VAL A 165 14.69 -17.52 9.98
N ALA A 166 15.31 -18.48 10.66
CA ALA A 166 15.81 -19.70 10.03
C ALA A 166 14.68 -20.54 9.44
N SER A 167 13.57 -20.65 10.15
CA SER A 167 12.37 -21.39 9.70
C SER A 167 11.77 -20.73 8.44
N TYR A 168 11.64 -19.41 8.46
CA TYR A 168 11.15 -18.65 7.29
C TYR A 168 12.07 -18.83 6.08
N TYR A 169 13.37 -18.69 6.25
CA TYR A 169 14.34 -18.87 5.18
C TYR A 169 14.24 -20.28 4.57
N LYS A 170 14.15 -21.32 5.42
CA LYS A 170 14.01 -22.71 4.98
C LYS A 170 12.73 -22.95 4.19
N SER A 171 11.60 -22.41 4.64
CA SER A 171 10.30 -22.58 3.95
C SER A 171 10.18 -21.76 2.68
N HIS A 172 11.01 -20.72 2.51
CA HIS A 172 10.98 -19.78 1.37
C HIS A 172 12.27 -19.81 0.53
N GLN A 173 13.02 -20.92 0.55
CA GLN A 173 14.32 -21.01 -0.14
C GLN A 173 14.28 -20.58 -1.62
N LYS A 174 13.18 -20.87 -2.32
CA LYS A 174 13.02 -20.50 -3.74
C LYS A 174 13.17 -18.98 -3.98
N ILE A 175 12.78 -18.14 -3.02
CA ILE A 175 12.91 -16.68 -3.12
C ILE A 175 14.38 -16.24 -3.11
N TYR A 176 15.22 -17.04 -2.44
CA TYR A 176 16.65 -16.74 -2.27
C TYR A 176 17.54 -17.47 -3.27
N GLN A 177 16.95 -18.25 -4.18
CA GLN A 177 17.65 -18.94 -5.23
C GLN A 177 17.57 -18.15 -6.55
N GLN A 178 18.72 -17.85 -7.11
CA GLN A 178 18.85 -17.35 -8.47
C GLN A 178 19.16 -18.55 -9.36
N PRO A 179 18.28 -18.94 -10.28
CA PRO A 179 18.55 -20.01 -11.22
C PRO A 179 19.72 -19.67 -12.16
N GLU A 180 20.19 -20.68 -12.89
CA GLU A 180 21.15 -20.45 -13.99
C GLU A 180 20.65 -19.34 -14.92
N SER A 181 21.56 -18.49 -15.34
CA SER A 181 21.25 -17.40 -16.28
C SER A 181 22.42 -17.13 -17.22
N ARG A 182 22.13 -16.50 -18.34
CA ARG A 182 23.16 -16.02 -19.26
C ARG A 182 22.65 -14.90 -20.14
N ASP A 183 23.57 -14.19 -20.74
CA ASP A 183 23.27 -13.20 -21.77
C ASP A 183 23.30 -13.83 -23.14
N VAL A 184 22.27 -13.57 -23.92
CA VAL A 184 22.16 -13.99 -25.31
C VAL A 184 21.74 -12.80 -26.18
N ARG A 185 21.84 -12.99 -27.50
CA ARG A 185 21.07 -12.19 -28.46
C ARG A 185 20.32 -13.13 -29.39
N HIS A 186 19.15 -12.72 -29.85
CA HIS A 186 18.37 -13.54 -30.78
C HIS A 186 17.64 -12.71 -31.83
N ILE A 187 17.26 -13.38 -32.90
CA ILE A 187 16.40 -12.86 -33.96
C ILE A 187 15.21 -13.80 -34.06
N LEU A 188 13.99 -13.30 -33.86
CA LEU A 188 12.74 -14.04 -34.03
C LEU A 188 12.13 -13.67 -35.38
N VAL A 189 11.79 -14.66 -36.20
CA VAL A 189 11.09 -14.47 -37.47
C VAL A 189 9.95 -15.52 -37.62
N PRO A 190 8.90 -15.23 -38.42
CA PRO A 190 7.74 -16.13 -38.51
C PRO A 190 8.04 -17.45 -39.22
N THR A 191 8.94 -17.46 -40.21
CA THR A 191 9.15 -18.62 -41.10
C THR A 191 10.56 -19.19 -41.07
N LYS A 192 10.67 -20.51 -41.28
CA LYS A 192 11.96 -21.18 -41.38
C LYS A 192 12.84 -20.60 -42.48
N ALA A 193 12.26 -20.35 -43.65
CA ALA A 193 12.98 -19.79 -44.81
C ALA A 193 13.61 -18.43 -44.49
N GLN A 194 12.92 -17.55 -43.75
CA GLN A 194 13.47 -16.28 -43.32
C GLN A 194 14.62 -16.47 -42.34
N ALA A 195 14.46 -17.39 -41.37
CA ALA A 195 15.49 -17.69 -40.38
C ALA A 195 16.77 -18.24 -41.06
N GLU A 196 16.63 -19.18 -41.97
CA GLU A 196 17.78 -19.73 -42.73
C GLU A 196 18.50 -18.65 -43.54
N LYS A 197 17.74 -17.78 -44.22
CA LYS A 197 18.35 -16.65 -44.98
C LYS A 197 19.13 -15.71 -44.08
N LEU A 198 18.60 -15.39 -42.90
CA LEU A 198 19.30 -14.52 -41.94
C LEU A 198 20.49 -15.23 -41.31
N TYR A 199 20.37 -16.52 -41.01
CA TYR A 199 21.45 -17.33 -40.49
C TYR A 199 22.64 -17.37 -41.46
N ALA A 200 22.39 -17.61 -42.76
CA ALA A 200 23.44 -17.58 -43.80
C ALA A 200 24.13 -16.21 -43.86
N ARG A 201 23.36 -15.11 -43.75
CA ARG A 201 23.96 -13.76 -43.74
C ARG A 201 24.84 -13.53 -42.49
N LEU A 202 24.39 -14.02 -41.33
CA LEU A 202 25.18 -13.93 -40.10
C LEU A 202 26.47 -14.76 -40.20
N GLN A 203 26.41 -15.94 -40.81
CA GLN A 203 27.61 -16.73 -41.07
C GLN A 203 28.58 -16.04 -42.04
N ALA A 204 28.06 -15.28 -42.98
CA ALA A 204 28.86 -14.46 -43.92
C ALA A 204 29.37 -13.14 -43.28
N GLY A 205 29.20 -12.94 -41.95
CA GLY A 205 29.76 -11.81 -41.23
C GLY A 205 28.83 -10.59 -41.12
N ALA A 206 27.57 -10.70 -41.49
CA ALA A 206 26.62 -9.59 -41.28
C ALA A 206 26.44 -9.26 -39.79
N ASP A 207 26.26 -7.97 -39.46
CA ASP A 207 26.08 -7.53 -38.11
C ASP A 207 24.74 -8.02 -37.52
N PHE A 208 24.83 -8.76 -36.42
CA PHE A 208 23.69 -9.36 -35.74
C PHE A 208 22.69 -8.32 -35.23
N ALA A 209 23.20 -7.23 -34.66
CA ALA A 209 22.34 -6.20 -34.06
C ALA A 209 21.53 -5.46 -35.14
N THR A 210 22.16 -5.19 -36.27
CA THR A 210 21.48 -4.58 -37.43
C THR A 210 20.38 -5.49 -37.97
N LEU A 211 20.64 -6.80 -38.09
CA LEU A 211 19.67 -7.75 -38.56
C LEU A 211 18.52 -7.94 -37.53
N ALA A 212 18.84 -7.97 -36.23
CA ALA A 212 17.84 -8.06 -35.17
C ALA A 212 16.92 -6.84 -35.19
N LYS A 213 17.46 -5.63 -35.23
CA LYS A 213 16.65 -4.38 -35.31
C LYS A 213 15.75 -4.35 -36.54
N LYS A 214 16.22 -4.86 -37.69
CA LYS A 214 15.49 -4.79 -38.95
C LYS A 214 14.44 -5.89 -39.10
N TYR A 215 14.70 -7.10 -38.63
CA TYR A 215 13.89 -8.28 -38.96
C TYR A 215 13.25 -8.98 -37.79
N SER A 216 13.77 -8.80 -36.56
CA SER A 216 13.24 -9.52 -35.42
C SER A 216 11.81 -9.07 -35.09
N LYS A 217 10.94 -10.04 -34.83
CA LYS A 217 9.58 -9.86 -34.38
C LYS A 217 9.44 -9.87 -32.84
N ASP A 218 10.55 -9.90 -32.12
CA ASP A 218 10.57 -9.71 -30.67
C ASP A 218 10.78 -8.23 -30.31
N PRO A 219 9.71 -7.48 -29.96
CA PRO A 219 9.82 -6.05 -29.71
C PRO A 219 10.67 -5.73 -28.47
N GLY A 220 10.77 -6.66 -27.52
CA GLY A 220 11.52 -6.46 -26.28
C GLY A 220 13.03 -6.38 -26.48
N SER A 221 13.59 -7.21 -27.37
CA SER A 221 15.03 -7.27 -27.62
C SER A 221 15.46 -6.66 -28.94
N ALA A 222 14.57 -6.59 -29.94
CA ALA A 222 14.94 -6.11 -31.30
C ALA A 222 15.63 -4.74 -31.29
N VAL A 223 15.06 -3.77 -30.54
CA VAL A 223 15.61 -2.40 -30.44
C VAL A 223 16.99 -2.35 -29.81
N GLN A 224 17.34 -3.36 -29.00
CA GLN A 224 18.64 -3.53 -28.36
C GLN A 224 19.58 -4.48 -29.17
N GLY A 225 19.26 -4.70 -30.42
CA GLY A 225 20.04 -5.60 -31.28
C GLY A 225 19.88 -7.08 -30.95
N GLY A 226 18.72 -7.45 -30.39
CA GLY A 226 18.35 -8.81 -30.00
C GLY A 226 18.88 -9.24 -28.63
N LYS A 227 19.52 -8.36 -27.84
CA LYS A 227 20.12 -8.69 -26.54
C LYS A 227 19.06 -8.86 -25.45
N LEU A 228 19.21 -9.93 -24.67
CA LEU A 228 18.46 -10.14 -23.42
C LEU A 228 19.25 -11.06 -22.47
N THR A 229 18.98 -10.92 -21.19
CA THR A 229 19.41 -11.89 -20.18
C THR A 229 18.30 -12.91 -19.99
N ILE A 230 18.64 -14.19 -20.12
CA ILE A 230 17.71 -15.30 -19.92
C ILE A 230 18.02 -16.03 -18.61
N VAL A 231 16.95 -16.53 -18.00
CA VAL A 231 16.99 -17.37 -16.81
C VAL A 231 16.48 -18.75 -17.21
N LYS A 232 17.18 -19.80 -16.84
CA LYS A 232 16.85 -21.18 -17.20
C LYS A 232 15.43 -21.54 -16.73
N GLY A 233 14.65 -22.08 -17.65
CA GLY A 233 13.27 -22.46 -17.41
C GLY A 233 12.24 -21.31 -17.52
N GLN A 234 12.65 -20.09 -17.87
CA GLN A 234 11.74 -18.94 -18.02
C GLN A 234 11.48 -18.57 -19.50
N THR A 235 12.09 -19.26 -20.45
CA THR A 235 11.87 -19.06 -21.87
C THR A 235 11.19 -20.27 -22.51
N ALA A 236 10.80 -20.18 -23.79
CA ALA A 236 10.21 -21.30 -24.50
C ALA A 236 11.15 -22.51 -24.49
N GLY A 237 10.65 -23.71 -24.19
CA GLY A 237 11.47 -24.88 -23.96
C GLY A 237 12.57 -25.14 -25.00
N PRO A 238 12.29 -25.16 -26.33
CA PRO A 238 13.33 -25.35 -27.34
C PRO A 238 14.35 -24.21 -27.39
N PHE A 239 13.92 -22.95 -27.15
CA PHE A 239 14.80 -21.81 -27.03
C PHE A 239 15.73 -21.95 -25.83
N ASP A 240 15.14 -22.26 -24.67
CA ASP A 240 15.86 -22.43 -23.40
C ASP A 240 16.96 -23.50 -23.52
N GLN A 241 16.57 -24.69 -23.94
CA GLN A 241 17.53 -25.79 -24.15
C GLN A 241 18.67 -25.41 -25.05
N THR A 242 18.37 -24.83 -26.22
CA THR A 242 19.41 -24.45 -27.18
C THR A 242 20.30 -23.35 -26.62
N ALA A 243 19.69 -22.33 -26.01
CA ALA A 243 20.44 -21.20 -25.49
C ALA A 243 21.43 -21.62 -24.39
N PHE A 244 21.06 -22.55 -23.51
CA PHE A 244 21.93 -23.04 -22.44
C PHE A 244 22.97 -24.10 -22.88
N LEU A 245 22.81 -24.73 -24.06
CA LEU A 245 23.82 -25.64 -24.64
C LEU A 245 24.91 -24.91 -25.46
N LEU A 246 24.64 -23.71 -25.95
CA LEU A 246 25.62 -22.98 -26.76
C LEU A 246 26.84 -22.59 -25.93
N LYS A 247 28.04 -22.77 -26.53
CA LYS A 247 29.26 -22.16 -26.01
C LYS A 247 29.21 -20.65 -26.26
N LYS A 248 29.83 -19.87 -25.38
CA LYS A 248 29.97 -18.41 -25.54
C LYS A 248 30.47 -18.05 -26.93
N GLY A 249 29.87 -17.07 -27.57
CA GLY A 249 30.16 -16.60 -28.91
C GLY A 249 29.53 -17.44 -30.04
N LYS A 250 29.07 -18.67 -29.76
CA LYS A 250 28.47 -19.55 -30.78
C LYS A 250 27.01 -19.20 -31.03
N MET A 251 26.57 -19.44 -32.25
CA MET A 251 25.23 -19.19 -32.74
C MET A 251 24.54 -20.52 -33.07
N SER A 252 23.23 -20.60 -32.76
CA SER A 252 22.41 -21.75 -33.12
C SER A 252 21.99 -21.74 -34.59
N HIS A 253 21.68 -22.90 -35.14
CA HIS A 253 20.76 -23.00 -36.27
C HIS A 253 19.38 -22.46 -35.89
N PRO A 254 18.48 -22.18 -36.84
CA PRO A 254 17.14 -21.78 -36.56
C PRO A 254 16.38 -22.75 -35.64
N VAL A 255 15.88 -22.29 -34.48
CA VAL A 255 15.17 -23.06 -33.48
C VAL A 255 13.68 -22.71 -33.53
N LYS A 256 12.82 -23.71 -33.70
CA LYS A 256 11.39 -23.53 -33.75
C LYS A 256 10.81 -23.44 -32.34
N THR A 257 9.96 -22.45 -32.10
CA THR A 257 9.10 -22.33 -30.89
C THR A 257 7.65 -22.02 -31.33
N GLN A 258 6.75 -21.88 -30.37
CA GLN A 258 5.38 -21.42 -30.63
C GLN A 258 5.30 -20.00 -31.20
N TYR A 259 6.35 -19.18 -31.02
CA TYR A 259 6.39 -17.79 -31.50
C TYR A 259 6.99 -17.66 -32.91
N GLY A 260 7.62 -18.70 -33.43
CA GLY A 260 8.31 -18.68 -34.74
C GLY A 260 9.67 -19.37 -34.68
N TYR A 261 10.60 -18.88 -35.46
CA TYR A 261 11.97 -19.39 -35.56
C TYR A 261 12.98 -18.40 -35.00
N HIS A 262 13.82 -18.87 -34.10
CA HIS A 262 14.84 -18.07 -33.43
C HIS A 262 16.23 -18.43 -33.90
N ILE A 263 17.07 -17.45 -34.19
CA ILE A 263 18.51 -17.59 -34.28
C ILE A 263 19.08 -17.03 -32.99
N ILE A 264 19.79 -17.84 -32.20
CA ILE A 264 20.25 -17.51 -30.86
C ILE A 264 21.79 -17.48 -30.86
N GLN A 265 22.37 -16.45 -30.25
CA GLN A 265 23.81 -16.42 -30.01
C GLN A 265 24.08 -16.19 -28.51
N ALA A 266 24.95 -17.03 -27.95
CA ALA A 266 25.39 -16.87 -26.58
C ALA A 266 26.40 -15.74 -26.44
N LEU A 267 26.16 -14.76 -25.61
CA LEU A 267 27.03 -13.61 -25.37
C LEU A 267 27.91 -13.78 -24.13
N SER A 268 27.48 -14.57 -23.18
CA SER A 268 28.22 -14.85 -21.93
C SER A 268 28.36 -16.35 -21.70
N ASP A 269 29.21 -16.72 -20.77
CA ASP A 269 29.15 -18.03 -20.13
C ASP A 269 27.90 -18.13 -19.29
N ILE A 270 27.51 -19.36 -18.92
CA ILE A 270 26.41 -19.61 -18.01
C ILE A 270 26.82 -19.13 -16.61
N ARG A 271 26.02 -18.26 -16.01
CA ARG A 271 26.12 -17.94 -14.60
C ARG A 271 25.45 -19.06 -13.80
N PRO A 272 26.18 -19.78 -12.94
CA PRO A 272 25.62 -20.89 -12.19
C PRO A 272 24.51 -20.42 -11.23
N PRO A 273 23.62 -21.32 -10.80
CA PRO A 273 22.63 -20.98 -9.80
C PRO A 273 23.30 -20.52 -8.52
N LYS A 274 22.75 -19.50 -7.92
CA LYS A 274 23.29 -18.93 -6.68
C LYS A 274 22.19 -18.85 -5.63
N THR A 275 22.46 -19.37 -4.44
CA THR A 275 21.58 -19.18 -3.28
C THR A 275 22.15 -18.05 -2.41
N THR A 276 21.34 -17.03 -2.17
CA THR A 276 21.70 -15.98 -1.23
C THR A 276 21.68 -16.57 0.18
N PRO A 277 22.82 -16.62 0.90
CA PRO A 277 22.88 -17.26 2.20
C PRO A 277 22.07 -16.50 3.24
N LEU A 278 21.59 -17.22 4.26
CA LEU A 278 20.78 -16.67 5.35
C LEU A 278 21.46 -15.47 6.01
N SER A 279 22.78 -15.50 6.16
CA SER A 279 23.56 -14.39 6.76
C SER A 279 23.36 -13.05 6.07
N GLN A 280 23.14 -13.04 4.76
CA GLN A 280 22.94 -11.81 3.98
C GLN A 280 21.50 -11.29 4.03
N VAL A 281 20.52 -12.15 4.35
CA VAL A 281 19.10 -11.80 4.35
C VAL A 281 18.45 -11.86 5.73
N LYS A 282 19.22 -12.25 6.76
CA LYS A 282 18.76 -12.43 8.14
C LYS A 282 17.98 -11.21 8.64
N ASP A 283 18.55 -10.02 8.52
CA ASP A 283 17.94 -8.80 9.03
C ASP A 283 16.69 -8.39 8.24
N SER A 284 16.70 -8.57 6.92
CA SER A 284 15.53 -8.28 6.11
C SER A 284 14.36 -9.24 6.40
N ILE A 285 14.63 -10.51 6.61
CA ILE A 285 13.64 -11.51 7.05
C ILE A 285 13.09 -11.13 8.43
N LYS A 286 13.96 -10.80 9.38
CA LYS A 286 13.58 -10.37 10.72
C LYS A 286 12.63 -9.18 10.69
N GLN A 287 12.96 -8.17 9.91
CA GLN A 287 12.13 -6.99 9.70
C GLN A 287 10.77 -7.34 9.05
N THR A 288 10.77 -8.21 8.07
CA THR A 288 9.54 -8.67 7.41
C THR A 288 8.63 -9.39 8.39
N LEU A 289 9.14 -10.39 9.11
CA LEU A 289 8.38 -11.14 10.11
C LEU A 289 7.88 -10.24 11.25
N LEU A 290 8.71 -9.29 11.71
CA LEU A 290 8.30 -8.35 12.75
C LEU A 290 7.11 -7.52 12.28
N ARG A 291 7.19 -6.96 11.09
CA ARG A 291 6.11 -6.15 10.48
C ARG A 291 4.82 -6.97 10.27
N GLU A 292 4.94 -8.19 9.78
CA GLU A 292 3.80 -9.09 9.60
C GLU A 292 3.11 -9.40 10.94
N ARG A 293 3.87 -9.72 11.98
CA ARG A 293 3.34 -9.99 13.32
C ARG A 293 2.70 -8.74 13.93
N GLN A 294 3.33 -7.57 13.75
CA GLN A 294 2.77 -6.30 14.21
C GLN A 294 1.46 -5.96 13.49
N ASN A 295 1.43 -6.14 12.18
CA ASN A 295 0.21 -5.92 11.38
C ASN A 295 -0.91 -6.88 11.80
N ALA A 296 -0.60 -8.16 12.01
CA ALA A 296 -1.57 -9.14 12.48
C ALA A 296 -2.11 -8.81 13.88
N ALA A 297 -1.24 -8.38 14.80
CA ALA A 297 -1.64 -7.95 16.14
C ALA A 297 -2.54 -6.71 16.10
N MET A 298 -2.21 -5.74 15.27
CA MET A 298 -3.05 -4.55 15.07
C MET A 298 -4.39 -4.89 14.42
N ALA A 299 -4.40 -5.75 13.41
CA ALA A 299 -5.65 -6.21 12.78
C ALA A 299 -6.56 -6.92 13.79
N LYS A 300 -5.98 -7.78 14.63
CA LYS A 300 -6.71 -8.41 15.73
C LYS A 300 -7.24 -7.38 16.72
N TRP A 301 -6.41 -6.45 17.14
CA TRP A 301 -6.80 -5.37 18.07
C TRP A 301 -7.97 -4.54 17.52
N VAL A 302 -7.92 -4.15 16.24
CA VAL A 302 -9.01 -3.43 15.57
C VAL A 302 -10.30 -4.24 15.57
N LYS A 303 -10.22 -5.54 15.23
CA LYS A 303 -11.38 -6.45 15.22
C LYS A 303 -11.98 -6.59 16.61
N ASP A 304 -11.14 -6.77 17.63
CA ASP A 304 -11.58 -6.92 19.01
C ASP A 304 -12.20 -5.62 19.55
N THR A 305 -11.58 -4.47 19.28
CA THR A 305 -12.10 -3.15 19.63
C THR A 305 -13.47 -2.92 19.00
N LYS A 306 -13.63 -3.22 17.70
CA LYS A 306 -14.91 -3.12 17.02
C LYS A 306 -15.99 -3.97 17.70
N LYS A 307 -15.66 -5.22 18.03
CA LYS A 307 -16.58 -6.13 18.73
C LYS A 307 -16.97 -5.59 20.13
N ASP A 308 -16.00 -4.99 20.85
CA ASP A 308 -16.24 -4.41 22.18
C ASP A 308 -17.22 -3.24 22.14
N PHE A 309 -17.20 -2.45 21.05
CA PHE A 309 -18.07 -1.29 20.89
C PHE A 309 -19.37 -1.55 20.14
N ASP A 310 -19.49 -2.65 19.41
CA ASP A 310 -20.64 -2.97 18.54
C ASP A 310 -22.02 -2.81 19.24
N LYS A 311 -22.10 -3.21 20.51
CA LYS A 311 -23.33 -3.08 21.32
C LYS A 311 -23.33 -1.86 22.27
N LYS A 312 -22.29 -1.05 22.23
CA LYS A 312 -22.12 0.11 23.13
C LYS A 312 -22.29 1.45 22.41
N ILE A 313 -22.54 1.43 21.10
CA ILE A 313 -22.78 2.63 20.32
C ILE A 313 -24.27 2.78 20.11
N HIS A 314 -24.80 3.90 20.60
CA HIS A 314 -26.22 4.25 20.48
C HIS A 314 -26.33 5.63 19.84
N TYR A 315 -27.20 5.77 18.86
CA TYR A 315 -27.42 7.03 18.15
C TYR A 315 -28.79 7.61 18.49
N GLN A 316 -28.87 8.94 18.56
CA GLN A 316 -30.14 9.64 18.57
C GLN A 316 -30.79 9.52 17.18
N VAL A 317 -32.13 9.60 17.16
CA VAL A 317 -32.90 9.55 15.89
C VAL A 317 -32.39 10.60 14.91
N GLY A 318 -32.14 10.18 13.65
CA GLY A 318 -31.62 11.04 12.58
C GLY A 318 -30.10 11.18 12.53
N TYR A 319 -29.35 10.52 13.43
CA TYR A 319 -27.87 10.54 13.46
C TYR A 319 -27.23 9.18 13.22
N ALA A 320 -28.00 8.09 13.24
CA ALA A 320 -27.49 6.77 12.92
C ALA A 320 -27.02 6.70 11.45
N PRO A 321 -25.88 6.04 11.17
CA PRO A 321 -25.50 5.74 9.80
C PRO A 321 -26.56 4.82 9.15
N PRO A 322 -26.75 4.88 7.81
CA PRO A 322 -27.65 3.98 7.12
C PRO A 322 -27.21 2.53 7.36
N LYS A 323 -28.17 1.64 7.53
CA LYS A 323 -27.88 0.20 7.59
C LYS A 323 -27.28 -0.21 6.25
N THR A 324 -26.04 -0.69 6.25
CA THR A 324 -25.47 -1.33 5.09
C THR A 324 -26.23 -2.64 4.87
N THR A 325 -27.15 -2.65 3.91
CA THR A 325 -27.65 -3.89 3.35
C THR A 325 -26.47 -4.56 2.64
N SER A 326 -25.89 -5.58 3.25
CA SER A 326 -25.00 -6.49 2.55
C SER A 326 -25.85 -7.18 1.49
N SER A 327 -25.79 -6.68 0.25
CA SER A 327 -26.26 -7.42 -0.91
C SER A 327 -25.32 -8.62 -1.08
N ASN A 328 -25.71 -9.76 -0.52
CA ASN A 328 -25.22 -11.04 -0.97
C ASN A 328 -25.72 -11.24 -2.40
N THR A 329 -25.00 -10.72 -3.37
CA THR A 329 -25.09 -11.23 -4.73
C THR A 329 -24.27 -12.51 -4.76
N SER A 330 -24.90 -13.61 -4.37
CA SER A 330 -24.49 -14.96 -4.79
C SER A 330 -24.81 -15.01 -6.30
N THR A 331 -23.82 -14.78 -7.13
CA THR A 331 -23.85 -15.26 -8.52
C THR A 331 -23.61 -16.75 -8.47
N GLY A 332 -24.70 -17.51 -8.78
CA GLY A 332 -24.64 -18.92 -9.09
C GLY A 332 -23.88 -19.24 -10.38
#